data_8caab48e82f9797a621f8dee7897c362
#
_entry.id   8caab48e82f9797a621f8dee7897c362
#
_cell.length_a   1.000
_cell.length_b   1.000
_cell.length_c   1.000
_cell.angle_alpha   90.00
_cell.angle_beta   90.00
_cell.angle_gamma   90.00
#
_symmetry.space_group_name_H-M   'P 1'
#
loop_
_entity.id
_entity.type
_entity.pdbx_description
1 polymer ?
#
loop_
_entity_poly.entity_id
_entity_poly.type
_entity_poly.pdbx_seq_one_letter_code
_entity_poly.pdbx_strand_id
1 'polypeptide(L)'
;VGILVLDNDAQGASAVKQILDSEGWRVRNVQDSQQLLAELKTGEWSLVIANVAITGIDGPAFITLRELASVAPEDGGRIRALYLVPEFGGSQYIGHLEINRMPYVVRPYHLHDFLEKVSDLLVEVKAIEAPLRQVRHEFGALRKKKKQTGRSTSMFASRDSSSYTDEELAEYERQESEASKTRRNKPPTNLGGSDR
;
A
#
# COMPACT_ATOMS: atom_id res chain seq x y z
N VAL A 1 8.92 15.90 5.59
CA VAL A 1 9.00 14.53 6.11
C VAL A 1 10.20 13.85 5.50
N GLY A 2 11.05 13.22 6.34
CA GLY A 2 12.20 12.43 5.93
C GLY A 2 11.96 10.95 6.16
N ILE A 3 12.15 10.12 5.13
CA ILE A 3 11.98 8.66 5.20
C ILE A 3 13.28 7.99 4.76
N LEU A 4 13.77 7.09 5.58
CA LEU A 4 14.95 6.29 5.29
C LEU A 4 14.53 4.86 4.95
N VAL A 5 14.99 4.34 3.82
CA VAL A 5 14.65 2.99 3.35
C VAL A 5 15.90 2.12 3.34
N LEU A 6 15.92 1.06 4.13
CA LEU A 6 16.95 0.04 4.16
C LEU A 6 16.50 -1.19 3.38
N ASP A 7 17.06 -1.38 2.21
CA ASP A 7 16.81 -2.56 1.40
C ASP A 7 18.01 -2.85 0.49
N ASN A 8 18.37 -4.10 0.33
CA ASN A 8 19.41 -4.56 -0.57
C ASN A 8 18.90 -4.92 -1.98
N ASP A 9 17.57 -4.99 -2.15
CA ASP A 9 16.95 -5.08 -3.46
C ASP A 9 16.84 -3.67 -4.07
N ALA A 10 17.72 -3.36 -5.01
CA ALA A 10 17.77 -2.04 -5.66
C ALA A 10 16.47 -1.70 -6.41
N GLN A 11 15.80 -2.68 -7.01
CA GLN A 11 14.53 -2.46 -7.72
C GLN A 11 13.40 -2.18 -6.73
N GLY A 12 13.27 -3.01 -5.70
CA GLY A 12 12.28 -2.83 -4.66
C GLY A 12 12.46 -1.51 -3.90
N ALA A 13 13.69 -1.17 -3.52
CA ALA A 13 14.02 0.11 -2.89
C ALA A 13 13.71 1.31 -3.77
N SER A 14 14.00 1.21 -5.08
CA SER A 14 13.68 2.28 -6.05
C SER A 14 12.18 2.45 -6.23
N ALA A 15 11.41 1.36 -6.30
CA ALA A 15 9.96 1.41 -6.41
C ALA A 15 9.33 2.06 -5.17
N VAL A 16 9.74 1.65 -3.98
CA VAL A 16 9.30 2.27 -2.71
C VAL A 16 9.65 3.75 -2.69
N LYS A 17 10.88 4.11 -3.06
CA LYS A 17 11.30 5.52 -3.14
C LYS A 17 10.42 6.32 -4.08
N GLN A 18 10.17 5.83 -5.30
CA GLN A 18 9.34 6.54 -6.29
C GLN A 18 7.91 6.78 -5.78
N ILE A 19 7.32 5.78 -5.13
CA ILE A 19 5.99 5.87 -4.55
C ILE A 19 5.94 6.95 -3.46
N LEU A 20 6.90 6.92 -2.54
CA LEU A 20 6.93 7.86 -1.42
C LEU A 20 7.34 9.28 -1.84
N ASP A 21 8.24 9.43 -2.82
CA ASP A 21 8.57 10.72 -3.43
C ASP A 21 7.34 11.34 -4.12
N SER A 22 6.45 10.53 -4.72
CA SER A 22 5.21 11.03 -5.35
C SER A 22 4.20 11.61 -4.34
N GLU A 23 4.31 11.23 -3.08
CA GLU A 23 3.53 11.84 -1.98
C GLU A 23 4.19 13.12 -1.42
N GLY A 24 5.33 13.54 -2.00
CA GLY A 24 6.06 14.74 -1.59
C GLY A 24 7.02 14.54 -0.41
N TRP A 25 7.35 13.31 -0.05
CA TRP A 25 8.27 13.00 1.05
C TRP A 25 9.70 12.84 0.54
N ARG A 26 10.67 13.26 1.36
CA ARG A 26 12.09 13.09 1.05
C ARG A 26 12.53 11.69 1.41
N VAL A 27 12.90 10.89 0.43
CA VAL A 27 13.30 9.48 0.63
C VAL A 27 14.76 9.26 0.30
N ARG A 28 15.46 8.58 1.20
CA ARG A 28 16.83 8.13 1.01
C ARG A 28 16.95 6.63 1.17
N ASN A 29 17.57 5.98 0.19
CA ASN A 29 17.84 4.55 0.22
C ASN A 29 19.24 4.29 0.79
N VAL A 30 19.33 3.28 1.64
CA VAL A 30 20.58 2.71 2.18
C VAL A 30 20.56 1.20 1.99
N GLN A 31 21.73 0.58 1.81
CA GLN A 31 21.82 -0.82 1.43
C GLN A 31 22.22 -1.74 2.59
N ASP A 32 22.82 -1.19 3.63
CA ASP A 32 23.29 -1.94 4.77
C ASP A 32 23.02 -1.25 6.11
N SER A 33 23.13 -2.02 7.19
CA SER A 33 22.86 -1.55 8.54
C SER A 33 23.84 -0.48 9.04
N GLN A 34 25.07 -0.45 8.52
CA GLN A 34 26.07 0.55 8.92
C GLN A 34 25.73 1.92 8.33
N GLN A 35 25.34 1.95 7.05
CA GLN A 35 24.85 3.16 6.40
C GLN A 35 23.59 3.68 7.08
N LEU A 36 22.65 2.79 7.43
CA LEU A 36 21.46 3.14 8.19
C LEU A 36 21.82 3.87 9.49
N LEU A 37 22.69 3.27 10.30
CA LEU A 37 23.08 3.85 11.59
C LEU A 37 23.86 5.17 11.44
N ALA A 38 24.63 5.32 10.36
CA ALA A 38 25.30 6.58 10.05
C ALA A 38 24.31 7.69 9.69
N GLU A 39 23.31 7.38 8.83
CA GLU A 39 22.27 8.33 8.43
C GLU A 39 21.39 8.75 9.60
N LEU A 40 21.05 7.83 10.51
CA LEU A 40 20.25 8.15 11.69
C LEU A 40 20.93 9.20 12.59
N LYS A 41 22.26 9.27 12.58
CA LYS A 41 23.03 10.26 13.37
C LYS A 41 23.06 11.64 12.73
N THR A 42 22.96 11.72 11.41
CA THR A 42 23.24 12.95 10.66
C THR A 42 21.99 13.61 10.08
N GLY A 43 20.87 12.88 9.98
CA GLY A 43 19.65 13.35 9.31
C GLY A 43 18.48 13.50 10.24
N GLU A 44 17.52 14.33 9.82
CA GLU A 44 16.21 14.42 10.43
C GLU A 44 15.27 13.45 9.71
N TRP A 45 15.00 12.34 10.36
CA TRP A 45 14.14 11.27 9.85
C TRP A 45 12.90 11.13 10.71
N SER A 46 11.76 10.94 10.06
CA SER A 46 10.47 10.69 10.73
C SER A 46 10.09 9.21 10.69
N LEU A 47 10.54 8.50 9.65
CA LEU A 47 10.23 7.07 9.48
C LEU A 47 11.44 6.33 8.91
N VAL A 48 11.66 5.13 9.42
CA VAL A 48 12.60 4.16 8.83
C VAL A 48 11.81 2.96 8.34
N ILE A 49 11.94 2.63 7.06
CA ILE A 49 11.39 1.43 6.46
C ILE A 49 12.55 0.45 6.26
N ALA A 50 12.56 -0.65 6.99
CA ALA A 50 13.71 -1.53 7.04
C ALA A 50 13.37 -2.98 6.66
N ASN A 51 14.12 -3.55 5.73
CA ASN A 51 14.05 -4.98 5.45
C ASN A 51 14.60 -5.74 6.66
N VAL A 52 13.75 -6.54 7.32
CA VAL A 52 14.13 -7.27 8.55
C VAL A 52 15.24 -8.30 8.32
N ALA A 53 15.38 -8.82 7.10
CA ALA A 53 16.45 -9.75 6.78
C ALA A 53 17.84 -9.09 6.81
N ILE A 54 17.91 -7.76 6.63
CA ILE A 54 19.16 -7.00 6.69
C ILE A 54 19.49 -6.57 8.13
N THR A 55 18.48 -6.10 8.87
CA THR A 55 18.68 -5.69 10.27
C THR A 55 18.93 -6.86 11.19
N GLY A 56 18.39 -8.06 10.83
CA GLY A 56 18.21 -9.16 11.77
C GLY A 56 17.23 -8.78 12.90
N ILE A 57 17.01 -9.69 13.82
CA ILE A 57 16.16 -9.46 15.02
C ILE A 57 17.00 -9.13 16.27
N ASP A 58 18.28 -9.47 16.25
CA ASP A 58 19.24 -9.24 17.34
C ASP A 58 20.39 -8.31 16.91
N GLY A 59 20.32 -7.78 15.70
CA GLY A 59 21.35 -6.90 15.16
C GLY A 59 21.31 -5.49 15.76
N PRO A 60 22.46 -4.78 15.74
CA PRO A 60 22.54 -3.43 16.33
C PRO A 60 21.56 -2.44 15.68
N ALA A 61 21.29 -2.57 14.39
CA ALA A 61 20.31 -1.73 13.70
C ALA A 61 18.90 -1.98 14.21
N PHE A 62 18.51 -3.26 14.43
CA PHE A 62 17.19 -3.59 14.97
C PHE A 62 17.02 -3.04 16.38
N ILE A 63 18.02 -3.25 17.24
CA ILE A 63 17.99 -2.76 18.63
C ILE A 63 17.84 -1.23 18.65
N THR A 64 18.67 -0.53 17.88
CA THR A 64 18.61 0.95 17.79
C THR A 64 17.25 1.44 17.27
N LEU A 65 16.71 0.82 16.22
CA LEU A 65 15.41 1.21 15.67
C LEU A 65 14.29 0.94 16.67
N ARG A 66 14.33 -0.18 17.39
CA ARG A 66 13.36 -0.49 18.44
C ARG A 66 13.41 0.55 19.56
N GLU A 67 14.58 0.92 20.03
CA GLU A 67 14.75 1.94 21.06
C GLU A 67 14.23 3.30 20.60
N LEU A 68 14.59 3.76 19.41
CA LEU A 68 14.12 5.02 18.85
C LEU A 68 12.61 5.03 18.63
N ALA A 69 12.04 3.94 18.12
CA ALA A 69 10.62 3.83 17.85
C ALA A 69 9.76 3.68 19.11
N SER A 70 10.36 3.25 20.24
CA SER A 70 9.66 3.08 21.52
C SER A 70 9.47 4.40 22.28
N VAL A 71 10.22 5.44 21.92
CA VAL A 71 10.07 6.75 22.57
C VAL A 71 8.73 7.37 22.16
N ALA A 72 7.93 7.75 23.18
CA ALA A 72 6.63 8.38 22.91
C ALA A 72 6.83 9.76 22.27
N PRO A 73 5.90 10.20 21.40
CA PRO A 73 5.98 11.53 20.78
C PRO A 73 5.98 12.68 21.82
N GLU A 74 5.33 12.45 22.97
CA GLU A 74 5.27 13.38 24.11
C GLU A 74 6.64 13.55 24.77
N ASP A 75 7.44 12.48 24.74
CA ASP A 75 8.81 12.46 25.28
C ASP A 75 9.88 12.84 24.23
N GLY A 76 9.44 13.38 23.09
CA GLY A 76 10.34 13.81 22.02
C GLY A 76 10.65 12.74 20.98
N GLY A 77 9.95 11.61 20.98
CA GLY A 77 10.05 10.56 19.95
C GLY A 77 9.64 11.10 18.59
N ARG A 78 10.58 11.14 17.64
CA ARG A 78 10.37 11.69 16.29
C ARG A 78 10.46 10.66 15.19
N ILE A 79 10.84 9.43 15.53
CA ILE A 79 11.11 8.37 14.57
C ILE A 79 10.20 7.19 14.85
N ARG A 80 9.66 6.61 13.78
CA ARG A 80 9.00 5.29 13.80
C ARG A 80 9.74 4.35 12.86
N ALA A 81 9.54 3.05 13.06
CA ALA A 81 10.09 2.02 12.20
C ALA A 81 8.97 1.16 11.63
N LEU A 82 9.04 0.84 10.34
CA LEU A 82 8.19 -0.12 9.65
C LEU A 82 9.06 -1.21 9.05
N TYR A 83 8.80 -2.47 9.40
CA TYR A 83 9.60 -3.57 8.88
C TYR A 83 8.99 -4.20 7.64
N LEU A 84 9.83 -4.42 6.62
CA LEU A 84 9.50 -5.21 5.45
C LEU A 84 9.93 -6.64 5.72
N VAL A 85 8.98 -7.55 5.72
CA VAL A 85 9.22 -8.98 5.93
C VAL A 85 9.24 -9.66 4.56
N PRO A 86 10.31 -10.40 4.20
CA PRO A 86 10.36 -11.10 2.92
C PRO A 86 9.32 -12.23 2.89
N GLU A 87 8.81 -12.53 1.69
CA GLU A 87 7.84 -13.61 1.47
C GLU A 87 8.40 -14.97 1.87
N PHE A 88 9.63 -15.24 1.42
CA PHE A 88 10.31 -16.50 1.72
C PHE A 88 11.19 -16.37 2.96
N GLY A 89 11.01 -17.28 3.90
CA GLY A 89 11.78 -17.28 5.16
C GLY A 89 11.39 -16.16 6.15
N GLY A 90 10.39 -15.35 5.82
CA GLY A 90 9.97 -14.21 6.64
C GLY A 90 9.22 -14.58 7.92
N SER A 91 8.56 -15.74 7.95
CA SER A 91 7.75 -16.18 9.09
C SER A 91 8.50 -16.25 10.41
N GLN A 92 9.80 -16.55 10.38
CA GLN A 92 10.67 -16.57 11.56
C GLN A 92 10.81 -15.20 12.25
N TYR A 93 10.62 -14.09 11.51
CA TYR A 93 10.76 -12.74 12.05
C TYR A 93 9.47 -12.22 12.69
N ILE A 94 8.31 -12.70 12.21
CA ILE A 94 7.00 -12.17 12.58
C ILE A 94 6.77 -12.22 14.09
N GLY A 95 7.00 -13.39 14.71
CA GLY A 95 6.82 -13.54 16.15
C GLY A 95 7.68 -12.56 16.98
N HIS A 96 8.91 -12.29 16.56
CA HIS A 96 9.77 -11.31 17.22
C HIS A 96 9.28 -9.86 17.03
N LEU A 97 8.79 -9.52 15.83
CA LEU A 97 8.22 -8.20 15.57
C LEU A 97 6.97 -7.95 16.41
N GLU A 98 6.08 -8.95 16.53
CA GLU A 98 4.88 -8.88 17.34
C GLU A 98 5.16 -8.74 18.83
N ILE A 99 6.08 -9.54 19.37
CA ILE A 99 6.51 -9.44 20.78
C ILE A 99 7.05 -8.04 21.08
N ASN A 100 7.84 -7.46 20.18
CA ASN A 100 8.40 -6.14 20.33
C ASN A 100 7.43 -5.01 19.90
N ARG A 101 6.21 -5.32 19.49
CA ARG A 101 5.18 -4.38 18.99
C ARG A 101 5.69 -3.51 17.82
N MET A 102 6.54 -4.08 16.98
CA MET A 102 7.08 -3.39 15.83
C MET A 102 6.15 -3.58 14.63
N PRO A 103 5.68 -2.50 13.99
CA PRO A 103 4.82 -2.59 12.82
C PRO A 103 5.59 -3.20 11.64
N TYR A 104 4.89 -4.04 10.86
CA TYR A 104 5.49 -4.69 9.70
C TYR A 104 4.48 -4.87 8.56
N VAL A 105 5.01 -5.09 7.36
CA VAL A 105 4.28 -5.54 6.17
C VAL A 105 5.02 -6.71 5.54
N VAL A 106 4.28 -7.72 5.10
CA VAL A 106 4.83 -8.91 4.43
C VAL A 106 4.79 -8.70 2.92
N ARG A 107 5.89 -8.99 2.23
CA ARG A 107 5.96 -8.98 0.76
C ARG A 107 5.34 -10.25 0.17
N PRO A 108 4.63 -10.17 -0.98
CA PRO A 108 4.20 -8.93 -1.65
C PRO A 108 3.06 -8.24 -0.90
N TYR A 109 3.08 -6.94 -0.82
CA TYR A 109 2.04 -6.14 -0.16
C TYR A 109 1.25 -5.30 -1.18
N HIS A 110 0.01 -5.00 -0.86
CA HIS A 110 -0.77 -4.05 -1.63
C HIS A 110 -0.27 -2.61 -1.35
N LEU A 111 -0.13 -1.84 -2.42
CA LEU A 111 0.36 -0.47 -2.32
C LEU A 111 -0.48 0.38 -1.36
N HIS A 112 -1.79 0.21 -1.39
CA HIS A 112 -2.71 0.96 -0.52
C HIS A 112 -2.45 0.66 0.97
N ASP A 113 -2.34 -0.61 1.34
CA ASP A 113 -2.12 -1.04 2.73
C ASP A 113 -0.74 -0.56 3.24
N PHE A 114 0.25 -0.57 2.35
CA PHE A 114 1.58 -0.06 2.65
C PHE A 114 1.55 1.45 2.92
N LEU A 115 0.92 2.24 2.03
CA LEU A 115 0.81 3.69 2.19
C LEU A 115 -0.04 4.07 3.42
N GLU A 116 -1.09 3.33 3.72
CA GLU A 116 -1.89 3.53 4.93
C GLU A 116 -1.03 3.37 6.18
N LYS A 117 -0.27 2.26 6.30
CA LYS A 117 0.63 2.04 7.44
C LYS A 117 1.73 3.11 7.55
N VAL A 118 2.31 3.51 6.42
CA VAL A 118 3.33 4.58 6.40
C VAL A 118 2.72 5.90 6.91
N SER A 119 1.54 6.26 6.41
CA SER A 119 0.89 7.50 6.83
C SER A 119 0.47 7.49 8.29
N ASP A 120 -0.04 6.37 8.80
CA ASP A 120 -0.42 6.23 10.20
C ASP A 120 0.79 6.45 11.14
N LEU A 121 1.94 5.85 10.81
CA LEU A 121 3.17 6.04 11.56
C LEU A 121 3.71 7.48 11.50
N LEU A 122 3.53 8.17 10.38
CA LEU A 122 3.92 9.57 10.24
C LEU A 122 2.99 10.51 11.02
N VAL A 123 1.70 10.18 11.13
CA VAL A 123 0.76 10.90 12.00
C VAL A 123 1.12 10.72 13.47
N GLU A 124 1.49 9.51 13.89
CA GLU A 124 1.92 9.26 15.27
C GLU A 124 3.06 10.18 15.72
N VAL A 125 4.06 10.42 14.87
CA VAL A 125 5.18 11.34 15.17
C VAL A 125 4.88 12.79 14.83
N LYS A 126 3.64 13.11 14.46
CA LYS A 126 3.18 14.45 14.07
C LYS A 126 3.99 15.03 12.88
N ALA A 127 4.53 14.16 12.03
CA ALA A 127 5.25 14.57 10.81
C ALA A 127 4.27 14.99 9.70
N ILE A 128 3.03 14.47 9.73
CA ILE A 128 1.91 14.90 8.90
C ILE A 128 0.66 15.08 9.78
N GLU A 129 -0.26 15.95 9.35
CA GLU A 129 -1.45 16.30 10.14
C GLU A 129 -2.57 15.25 10.06
N ALA A 130 -2.71 14.61 8.89
CA ALA A 130 -3.76 13.64 8.62
C ALA A 130 -3.25 12.48 7.77
N PRO A 131 -3.78 11.27 7.98
CA PRO A 131 -3.42 10.12 7.14
C PRO A 131 -3.87 10.31 5.69
N LEU A 132 -3.10 9.81 4.73
CA LEU A 132 -3.37 9.93 3.28
C LEU A 132 -4.79 9.50 2.88
N ARG A 133 -5.35 8.53 3.58
CA ARG A 133 -6.71 8.02 3.38
C ARG A 133 -7.80 9.10 3.51
N GLN A 134 -7.70 10.00 4.49
CA GLN A 134 -8.68 11.08 4.70
C GLN A 134 -8.57 12.15 3.62
N VAL A 135 -7.36 12.53 3.24
CA VAL A 135 -7.12 13.55 2.20
C VAL A 135 -7.72 13.14 0.85
N ARG A 136 -7.59 11.87 0.46
CA ARG A 136 -8.18 11.37 -0.80
C ARG A 136 -9.71 11.38 -0.80
N HIS A 137 -10.35 11.09 0.32
CA HIS A 137 -11.81 11.17 0.45
C HIS A 137 -12.33 12.61 0.33
N GLU A 138 -11.64 13.58 0.90
CA GLU A 138 -12.02 14.99 0.80
C GLU A 138 -11.92 15.51 -0.63
N PHE A 139 -10.86 15.21 -1.35
CA PHE A 139 -10.72 15.58 -2.77
C PHE A 139 -11.78 14.91 -3.66
N GLY A 140 -12.15 13.66 -3.39
CA GLY A 140 -13.23 12.97 -4.09
C GLY A 140 -14.60 13.59 -3.82
N ALA A 141 -14.87 14.01 -2.59
CA ALA A 141 -16.13 14.65 -2.20
C ALA A 141 -16.27 16.07 -2.79
N LEU A 142 -15.20 16.84 -2.88
CA LEU A 142 -15.18 18.16 -3.52
C LEU A 142 -15.45 18.08 -5.03
N ARG A 143 -14.95 17.05 -5.72
CA ARG A 143 -15.26 16.84 -7.15
C ARG A 143 -16.73 16.51 -7.38
N LYS A 144 -17.39 15.75 -6.50
CA LYS A 144 -18.81 15.43 -6.62
C LYS A 144 -19.72 16.65 -6.38
N LYS A 145 -19.38 17.55 -5.46
CA LYS A 145 -20.13 18.79 -5.22
C LYS A 145 -20.04 19.81 -6.37
N LYS A 146 -18.93 19.83 -7.10
CA LYS A 146 -18.76 20.77 -8.25
C LYS A 146 -19.51 20.34 -9.51
N LYS A 147 -19.97 19.09 -9.63
CA LYS A 147 -20.75 18.58 -10.77
C LYS A 147 -22.25 18.92 -10.71
N GLN A 148 -22.76 19.47 -9.60
CA GLN A 148 -24.18 19.79 -9.45
C GLN A 148 -24.56 21.25 -9.75
N THR A 149 -23.62 22.14 -10.06
CA THR A 149 -23.93 23.51 -10.43
C THR A 149 -23.19 23.91 -11.70
N GLY A 150 -23.86 23.76 -12.85
CA GLY A 150 -23.39 24.39 -14.08
C GLY A 150 -23.59 23.57 -15.34
N ARG A 151 -24.74 23.73 -16.00
CA ARG A 151 -24.87 23.46 -17.42
C ARG A 151 -23.82 24.26 -18.16
N SER A 152 -22.84 23.61 -18.75
CA SER A 152 -22.02 24.18 -19.81
C SER A 152 -21.61 23.04 -20.76
N THR A 153 -22.14 23.13 -21.95
CA THR A 153 -21.78 22.41 -23.15
C THR A 153 -20.28 22.56 -23.42
N SER A 154 -19.54 21.48 -23.38
CA SER A 154 -18.22 21.39 -23.99
C SER A 154 -18.06 19.99 -24.60
N MET A 155 -18.17 19.95 -25.92
CA MET A 155 -17.72 18.84 -26.75
C MET A 155 -16.21 18.68 -26.54
N PHE A 156 -15.81 17.57 -26.08
CA PHE A 156 -14.55 16.84 -26.05
C PHE A 156 -14.38 16.18 -24.68
N ALA A 157 -15.12 15.10 -24.45
CA ALA A 157 -14.85 14.20 -23.33
C ALA A 157 -13.95 13.09 -23.82
N SER A 158 -12.73 13.07 -23.32
CA SER A 158 -11.86 11.89 -23.34
C SER A 158 -12.60 10.71 -22.72
N ARG A 159 -12.63 9.61 -23.43
CA ARG A 159 -13.17 8.34 -22.97
C ARG A 159 -12.31 7.79 -21.82
N ASP A 160 -12.67 8.11 -20.60
CA ASP A 160 -12.21 7.36 -19.42
C ASP A 160 -13.14 6.16 -19.22
N SER A 161 -12.57 4.99 -19.44
CA SER A 161 -13.23 3.68 -19.38
C SER A 161 -13.42 3.21 -17.94
N SER A 162 -14.40 3.75 -17.21
CA SER A 162 -14.98 3.09 -16.02
C SER A 162 -16.18 3.83 -15.44
N SER A 163 -17.21 4.07 -16.23
CA SER A 163 -18.54 4.35 -15.68
C SER A 163 -19.57 3.75 -16.62
N TYR A 164 -19.90 2.50 -16.41
CA TYR A 164 -21.13 1.94 -16.93
C TYR A 164 -22.28 2.73 -16.31
N THR A 165 -23.18 3.20 -17.15
CA THR A 165 -24.41 3.82 -16.69
C THR A 165 -25.35 2.75 -16.13
N ASP A 166 -26.26 3.12 -15.22
CA ASP A 166 -27.23 2.17 -14.64
C ASP A 166 -28.06 1.46 -15.74
N GLU A 167 -28.23 2.08 -16.90
CA GLU A 167 -28.91 1.51 -18.08
C GLU A 167 -28.07 0.41 -18.75
N GLU A 168 -26.74 0.59 -18.86
CA GLU A 168 -25.82 -0.44 -19.41
C GLU A 168 -25.68 -1.65 -18.49
N LEU A 169 -25.72 -1.45 -17.18
CA LEU A 169 -25.76 -2.55 -16.19
C LEU A 169 -27.07 -3.34 -16.29
N ALA A 170 -28.21 -2.66 -16.45
CA ALA A 170 -29.52 -3.32 -16.62
C ALA A 170 -29.60 -4.11 -17.93
N GLU A 171 -28.96 -3.64 -18.99
CA GLU A 171 -28.90 -4.34 -20.28
C GLU A 171 -28.00 -5.60 -20.18
N TYR A 172 -26.89 -5.52 -19.45
CA TYR A 172 -26.02 -6.67 -19.21
C TYR A 172 -26.71 -7.77 -18.39
N GLU A 173 -27.46 -7.40 -17.33
CA GLU A 173 -28.26 -8.34 -16.55
C GLU A 173 -29.38 -9.02 -17.36
N ARG A 174 -30.00 -8.30 -18.31
CA ARG A 174 -30.97 -8.88 -19.23
C ARG A 174 -30.33 -9.91 -20.16
N GLN A 175 -29.19 -9.60 -20.76
CA GLN A 175 -28.48 -10.52 -21.65
C GLN A 175 -28.02 -11.80 -20.91
N GLU A 176 -27.56 -11.67 -19.67
CA GLU A 176 -27.15 -12.83 -18.87
C GLU A 176 -28.34 -13.72 -18.48
N SER A 177 -29.51 -13.12 -18.20
CA SER A 177 -30.75 -13.83 -17.90
C SER A 177 -31.32 -14.56 -19.11
N GLU A 178 -31.17 -14.01 -20.31
CA GLU A 178 -31.60 -14.66 -21.57
C GLU A 178 -30.65 -15.78 -21.98
N ALA A 179 -29.35 -15.60 -21.80
CA ALA A 179 -28.33 -16.63 -22.06
C ALA A 179 -28.51 -17.84 -21.15
N SER A 180 -28.91 -17.64 -19.90
CA SER A 180 -29.17 -18.73 -18.95
C SER A 180 -30.47 -19.49 -19.27
N LYS A 181 -31.48 -18.85 -19.82
CA LYS A 181 -32.72 -19.51 -20.29
C LYS A 181 -32.48 -20.37 -21.54
N THR A 182 -31.62 -19.94 -22.44
CA THR A 182 -31.27 -20.67 -23.67
C THR A 182 -30.45 -21.93 -23.39
N ARG A 183 -29.63 -21.93 -22.34
CA ARG A 183 -28.89 -23.12 -21.91
C ARG A 183 -29.74 -24.21 -21.25
N ARG A 184 -30.90 -23.87 -20.68
CA ARG A 184 -31.80 -24.83 -20.03
C ARG A 184 -32.71 -25.62 -21.05
N ASN A 185 -32.84 -25.16 -22.29
CA ASN A 185 -33.68 -25.76 -23.29
C ASN A 185 -32.98 -26.60 -24.37
N LYS A 186 -31.72 -27.01 -24.14
CA LYS A 186 -31.04 -27.93 -25.04
C LYS A 186 -31.38 -29.37 -24.66
N PRO A 187 -32.08 -30.15 -25.52
CA PRO A 187 -32.42 -31.53 -25.22
C PRO A 187 -31.12 -32.38 -25.16
N PRO A 188 -31.09 -33.45 -24.34
CA PRO A 188 -29.91 -34.28 -24.24
C PRO A 188 -29.69 -35.00 -25.58
N THR A 189 -28.52 -34.81 -26.18
CA THR A 189 -28.06 -35.55 -27.35
C THR A 189 -27.75 -36.97 -26.91
N ASN A 190 -28.60 -37.89 -27.23
CA ASN A 190 -28.46 -39.33 -27.12
C ASN A 190 -27.33 -39.77 -28.08
N LEU A 191 -26.15 -40.07 -27.56
CA LEU A 191 -25.14 -40.85 -28.27
C LEU A 191 -25.38 -42.34 -27.89
N GLY A 192 -26.28 -42.94 -28.71
CA GLY A 192 -26.47 -44.35 -28.78
C GLY A 192 -25.22 -45.04 -29.28
N GLY A 193 -24.98 -46.20 -28.72
CA GLY A 193 -23.87 -47.08 -28.98
C GLY A 193 -23.84 -47.67 -30.40
N SER A 194 -22.74 -48.27 -30.73
CA SER A 194 -22.64 -49.48 -31.58
C SER A 194 -21.26 -50.07 -31.45
N ASP A 195 -21.18 -51.19 -30.83
CA ASP A 195 -20.70 -52.50 -31.34
C ASP A 195 -19.62 -52.47 -32.45
N ARG A 196 -18.45 -52.93 -32.15
CA ARG A 196 -17.81 -54.19 -32.55
C ARG A 196 -16.36 -54.23 -32.09
#